data_d65b58334ea4217119baf8fdf1d7de70
#
_entry.id   d65b58334ea4217119baf8fdf1d7de70
#
_cell.length_a   1.000
_cell.length_b   1.000
_cell.length_c   1.000
_cell.angle_alpha   90.00
_cell.angle_beta   90.00
_cell.angle_gamma   90.00
#
_symmetry.space_group_name_H-M   'P 1'
#
loop_
_entity.id
_entity.type
_entity.pdbx_description
1 polymer ?
#
loop_
_entity_poly.entity_id
_entity_poly.type
_entity_poly.pdbx_seq_one_letter_code
_entity_poly.pdbx_strand_id
1 'polypeptide(L)'
;LEYNQDNLTDDMWGYNRYTKQEVRIASAFFQNEWKNKQWSFLLGGRLDKHNMVDHVIFSPRANLRYNPTENMNLRASYSFGFRAPQAFDEDLHIENVGGTVSMIELAKDLTEEKSQSLSISGDLYHRWGDFQGNLLIEGFYTSLSDVFALRQIGERDGIIINERYNEKGAKVYGLTLEGKIAYRSLLQLQAGVTMQKAEYKQARAWSDDETVPMEKKMFRTPNTYGYFTLSYNPFVPMTIALSGTYTGSMMVEHKAGFIDKDIAVNTPDFFELNLKAGYDFNLYKGITMQVNAGVHNIFNAYQSDFDRGAKRDSGYIYGPGMPRSYFAGVKLSF
;
A
#
# COMPACT_ATOMS: atom_id res chain seq x y z
N LEU A 1 -15.45 18.72 -14.60
CA LEU A 1 -16.43 18.63 -13.52
C LEU A 1 -16.76 17.18 -13.26
N GLU A 2 -16.97 16.84 -12.00
CA GLU A 2 -17.32 15.48 -11.56
C GLU A 2 -18.34 15.58 -10.42
N TYR A 3 -19.28 14.66 -10.40
CA TYR A 3 -20.20 14.47 -9.28
C TYR A 3 -20.23 13.00 -8.93
N ASN A 4 -20.02 12.67 -7.68
CA ASN A 4 -20.08 11.31 -7.17
C ASN A 4 -21.04 11.23 -5.99
N GLN A 5 -21.84 10.17 -5.96
CA GLN A 5 -22.72 9.85 -4.84
C GLN A 5 -22.55 8.38 -4.49
N ASP A 6 -22.32 8.12 -3.22
CA ASP A 6 -22.20 6.78 -2.66
C ASP A 6 -23.13 6.62 -1.46
N ASN A 7 -23.82 5.48 -1.41
CA ASN A 7 -24.78 5.14 -0.37
C ASN A 7 -24.35 3.83 0.29
N LEU A 8 -23.96 3.92 1.55
CA LEU A 8 -23.63 2.77 2.38
C LEU A 8 -24.80 2.45 3.29
N THR A 9 -25.22 1.18 3.32
CA THR A 9 -26.12 0.63 4.34
C THR A 9 -25.57 -0.68 4.83
N ASP A 10 -25.31 -0.76 6.13
CA ASP A 10 -24.88 -1.97 6.83
C ASP A 10 -25.89 -2.29 7.92
N ASP A 11 -26.53 -3.46 7.84
CA ASP A 11 -27.55 -3.93 8.77
C ASP A 11 -27.13 -5.29 9.35
N MET A 12 -26.57 -5.26 10.55
CA MET A 12 -26.08 -6.45 11.26
C MET A 12 -27.04 -6.83 12.39
N TRP A 13 -28.09 -7.57 12.05
CA TRP A 13 -29.15 -7.98 12.97
C TRP A 13 -28.62 -8.75 14.21
N GLY A 14 -27.63 -9.61 14.03
CA GLY A 14 -27.05 -10.39 15.13
C GLY A 14 -26.34 -9.55 16.20
N TYR A 15 -26.03 -8.29 15.87
CA TYR A 15 -25.30 -7.36 16.74
C TYR A 15 -26.08 -6.07 17.00
N ASN A 16 -27.35 -6.01 16.54
CA ASN A 16 -28.18 -4.80 16.62
C ASN A 16 -27.47 -3.52 16.15
N ARG A 17 -26.63 -3.66 15.10
CA ARG A 17 -25.87 -2.56 14.49
C ARG A 17 -26.49 -2.19 13.16
N TYR A 18 -26.84 -0.92 13.01
CA TYR A 18 -27.31 -0.34 11.75
C TYR A 18 -26.53 0.91 11.42
N THR A 19 -25.88 0.92 10.26
CA THR A 19 -25.13 2.07 9.74
C THR A 19 -25.72 2.48 8.40
N LYS A 20 -26.06 3.75 8.26
CA LYS A 20 -26.49 4.35 7.00
C LYS A 20 -25.71 5.63 6.75
N GLN A 21 -25.08 5.73 5.59
CA GLN A 21 -24.29 6.86 5.20
C GLN A 21 -24.56 7.22 3.74
N GLU A 22 -24.68 8.50 3.46
CA GLU A 22 -24.74 9.04 2.11
C GLU A 22 -23.58 10.02 1.93
N VAL A 23 -22.74 9.75 0.97
CA VAL A 23 -21.60 10.60 0.58
C VAL A 23 -21.89 11.23 -0.76
N ARG A 24 -21.77 12.56 -0.85
CA ARG A 24 -21.91 13.33 -2.10
C ARG A 24 -20.68 14.23 -2.26
N ILE A 25 -20.06 14.16 -3.42
CA ILE A 25 -18.91 14.98 -3.75
C ILE A 25 -19.15 15.67 -5.09
N ALA A 26 -19.09 17.00 -5.08
CA ALA A 26 -19.07 17.79 -6.29
C ALA A 26 -17.68 18.38 -6.48
N SER A 27 -17.09 18.17 -7.66
CA SER A 27 -15.69 18.51 -7.93
C SER A 27 -15.52 19.33 -9.20
N ALA A 28 -14.63 20.30 -9.14
CA ALA A 28 -14.12 21.02 -10.30
C ALA A 28 -12.60 20.90 -10.34
N PHE A 29 -12.02 20.63 -11.49
CA PHE A 29 -10.58 20.54 -11.63
C PHE A 29 -10.11 21.27 -12.89
N PHE A 30 -8.91 21.79 -12.80
CA PHE A 30 -8.17 22.41 -13.89
C PHE A 30 -6.74 21.92 -13.87
N GLN A 31 -6.18 21.73 -15.06
CA GLN A 31 -4.78 21.38 -15.23
C GLN A 31 -4.28 21.94 -16.54
N ASN A 32 -3.08 22.50 -16.52
CA ASN A 32 -2.37 22.92 -17.71
C ASN A 32 -0.93 22.40 -17.70
N GLU A 33 -0.43 22.06 -18.87
CA GLU A 33 0.94 21.63 -19.09
C GLU A 33 1.60 22.53 -20.14
N TRP A 34 2.73 23.10 -19.78
CA TRP A 34 3.64 23.83 -20.70
C TRP A 34 4.86 22.96 -20.93
N LYS A 35 5.15 22.66 -22.19
CA LYS A 35 6.25 21.78 -22.54
C LYS A 35 7.04 22.26 -23.77
N ASN A 36 8.32 21.95 -23.76
CA ASN A 36 9.21 22.01 -24.90
C ASN A 36 10.07 20.73 -24.99
N LYS A 37 11.14 20.72 -25.78
CA LYS A 37 11.99 19.54 -25.95
C LYS A 37 12.63 19.05 -24.65
N GLN A 38 12.99 19.94 -23.76
CA GLN A 38 13.74 19.63 -22.53
C GLN A 38 12.88 19.73 -21.27
N TRP A 39 11.90 20.63 -21.23
CA TRP A 39 11.12 20.93 -20.06
C TRP A 39 9.64 20.58 -20.24
N SER A 40 9.04 20.08 -19.19
CA SER A 40 7.59 20.03 -19.03
C SER A 40 7.25 20.50 -17.61
N PHE A 41 6.39 21.51 -17.54
CA PHE A 41 5.84 22.00 -16.29
C PHE A 41 4.33 21.84 -16.31
N LEU A 42 3.80 21.12 -15.33
CA LEU A 42 2.37 20.91 -15.15
C LEU A 42 1.94 21.55 -13.84
N LEU A 43 0.90 22.35 -13.91
CA LEU A 43 0.22 22.91 -12.75
C LEU A 43 -1.26 22.58 -12.83
N GLY A 44 -1.82 22.12 -11.73
CA GLY A 44 -3.24 21.79 -11.62
C GLY A 44 -3.78 22.04 -10.22
N GLY A 45 -5.10 22.07 -10.14
CA GLY A 45 -5.82 22.18 -8.89
C GLY A 45 -7.20 21.57 -9.02
N ARG A 46 -7.67 21.03 -7.91
CA ARG A 46 -9.02 20.48 -7.77
C ARG A 46 -9.70 21.14 -6.57
N LEU A 47 -10.96 21.47 -6.75
CA LEU A 47 -11.85 21.95 -5.72
C LEU A 47 -12.91 20.88 -5.47
N ASP A 48 -13.04 20.43 -4.24
CA ASP A 48 -14.00 19.40 -3.85
C ASP A 48 -14.94 19.96 -2.78
N LYS A 49 -16.24 19.86 -3.01
CA LYS A 49 -17.25 20.07 -1.98
C LYS A 49 -17.84 18.73 -1.60
N HIS A 50 -17.49 18.29 -0.40
CA HIS A 50 -17.97 17.07 0.22
C HIS A 50 -19.08 17.39 1.21
N ASN A 51 -20.17 16.58 1.26
CA ASN A 51 -21.30 16.87 2.15
C ASN A 51 -20.97 16.70 3.65
N MET A 52 -19.89 15.93 3.97
CA MET A 52 -19.42 15.71 5.35
C MET A 52 -18.38 16.77 5.81
N VAL A 53 -18.06 17.76 4.94
CA VAL A 53 -17.08 18.81 5.25
C VAL A 53 -17.70 20.17 4.94
N ASP A 54 -17.63 21.11 5.90
CA ASP A 54 -18.30 22.39 5.80
C ASP A 54 -17.69 23.34 4.77
N HIS A 55 -16.42 23.20 4.46
CA HIS A 55 -15.70 24.04 3.51
C HIS A 55 -15.39 23.31 2.19
N VAL A 56 -14.92 24.07 1.21
CA VAL A 56 -14.40 23.53 -0.05
C VAL A 56 -12.93 23.17 0.16
N ILE A 57 -12.57 21.95 -0.24
CA ILE A 57 -11.18 21.46 -0.14
C ILE A 57 -10.47 21.78 -1.43
N PHE A 58 -9.31 22.43 -1.34
CA PHE A 58 -8.46 22.72 -2.49
C PHE A 58 -7.23 21.80 -2.51
N SER A 59 -7.07 21.06 -3.60
CA SER A 59 -6.00 20.09 -3.82
C SER A 59 -5.10 20.53 -4.98
N PRO A 60 -4.03 21.32 -4.72
CA PRO A 60 -3.06 21.69 -5.74
C PRO A 60 -2.13 20.53 -6.10
N ARG A 61 -1.62 20.53 -7.33
CA ARG A 61 -0.53 19.68 -7.78
C ARG A 61 0.38 20.41 -8.76
N ALA A 62 1.66 20.11 -8.69
CA ALA A 62 2.65 20.60 -9.62
C ALA A 62 3.64 19.48 -9.97
N ASN A 63 4.03 19.40 -11.25
CA ASN A 63 5.07 18.50 -11.71
C ASN A 63 6.03 19.25 -12.62
N LEU A 64 7.30 19.07 -12.39
CA LEU A 64 8.37 19.57 -13.21
C LEU A 64 9.18 18.41 -13.74
N ARG A 65 9.39 18.35 -15.04
CA ARG A 65 10.29 17.41 -15.69
C ARG A 65 11.35 18.19 -16.48
N TYR A 66 12.57 17.74 -16.35
CA TYR A 66 13.70 18.27 -17.11
C TYR A 66 14.51 17.12 -17.73
N ASN A 67 14.65 17.14 -19.03
CA ASN A 67 15.44 16.20 -19.80
C ASN A 67 16.72 16.91 -20.29
N PRO A 68 17.83 16.92 -19.53
CA PRO A 68 19.08 17.54 -19.95
C PRO A 68 19.65 16.84 -21.20
N THR A 69 19.42 15.53 -21.33
CA THR A 69 19.77 14.73 -22.48
C THR A 69 18.62 13.79 -22.84
N GLU A 70 18.71 13.10 -23.97
CA GLU A 70 17.73 12.06 -24.37
C GLU A 70 17.71 10.85 -23.41
N ASN A 71 18.79 10.64 -22.66
CA ASN A 71 18.99 9.51 -21.78
C ASN A 71 18.82 9.85 -20.29
N MET A 72 18.51 11.08 -19.96
CA MET A 72 18.36 11.52 -18.57
C MET A 72 17.04 12.28 -18.38
N ASN A 73 16.30 11.92 -17.35
CA ASN A 73 15.05 12.54 -16.98
C ASN A 73 15.08 12.87 -15.48
N LEU A 74 14.96 14.13 -15.15
CA LEU A 74 14.84 14.63 -13.78
C LEU A 74 13.40 15.08 -13.56
N ARG A 75 12.83 14.71 -12.42
CA ARG A 75 11.45 15.08 -12.06
C ARG A 75 11.37 15.58 -10.63
N ALA A 76 10.52 16.56 -10.44
CA ALA A 76 10.05 16.99 -9.12
C ALA A 76 8.54 17.05 -9.15
N SER A 77 7.88 16.52 -8.12
CA SER A 77 6.43 16.55 -8.01
C SER A 77 5.98 16.99 -6.62
N TYR A 78 4.93 17.76 -6.58
CA TYR A 78 4.20 18.11 -5.38
C TYR A 78 2.72 17.81 -5.59
N SER A 79 2.09 17.21 -4.59
CA SER A 79 0.65 16.96 -4.59
C SER A 79 0.06 17.10 -3.20
N PHE A 80 -1.16 17.59 -3.17
CA PHE A 80 -2.02 17.58 -2.01
C PHE A 80 -3.13 16.56 -2.21
N GLY A 81 -3.49 15.82 -1.15
CA GLY A 81 -4.60 14.89 -1.12
C GLY A 81 -5.37 15.02 0.18
N PHE A 82 -6.58 14.49 0.20
CA PHE A 82 -7.40 14.43 1.40
C PHE A 82 -8.20 13.13 1.48
N ARG A 83 -8.62 12.77 2.68
CA ARG A 83 -9.60 11.71 2.96
C ARG A 83 -10.73 12.33 3.79
N ALA A 84 -11.95 12.24 3.30
CA ALA A 84 -13.09 12.83 3.99
C ALA A 84 -13.51 12.03 5.23
N PRO A 85 -14.13 12.67 6.24
CA PRO A 85 -14.62 12.01 7.45
C PRO A 85 -15.89 11.22 7.14
N GLN A 86 -15.74 9.91 6.91
CA GLN A 86 -16.85 8.99 6.63
C GLN A 86 -16.60 7.65 7.31
N ALA A 87 -17.62 6.81 7.41
CA ALA A 87 -17.43 5.41 7.75
C ALA A 87 -16.78 4.68 6.56
N PHE A 88 -15.87 3.78 6.84
CA PHE A 88 -15.14 3.00 5.83
C PHE A 88 -15.43 1.52 6.02
N ASP A 89 -15.11 0.72 5.01
CA ASP A 89 -15.34 -0.73 5.05
C ASP A 89 -14.65 -1.39 6.25
N GLU A 90 -13.46 -0.90 6.66
CA GLU A 90 -12.78 -1.37 7.85
C GLU A 90 -13.58 -1.20 9.14
N ASP A 91 -14.46 -0.20 9.21
CA ASP A 91 -15.31 0.07 10.38
C ASP A 91 -16.45 -0.95 10.53
N LEU A 92 -16.74 -1.68 9.47
CA LEU A 92 -17.83 -2.65 9.40
C LEU A 92 -17.36 -4.07 9.74
N HIS A 93 -16.05 -4.30 9.83
CA HIS A 93 -15.50 -5.61 10.13
C HIS A 93 -15.55 -5.91 11.62
N ILE A 94 -15.81 -7.18 11.94
CA ILE A 94 -15.71 -7.72 13.31
C ILE A 94 -14.27 -8.15 13.50
N GLU A 95 -13.55 -7.48 14.37
CA GLU A 95 -12.14 -7.77 14.64
C GLU A 95 -11.94 -9.09 15.37
N ASN A 96 -12.87 -9.47 16.29
CA ASN A 96 -12.79 -10.67 17.11
C ASN A 96 -14.01 -11.57 16.94
N VAL A 97 -13.79 -12.82 16.61
CA VAL A 97 -14.85 -13.82 16.56
C VAL A 97 -15.32 -14.13 18.00
N GLY A 98 -16.58 -13.79 18.30
CA GLY A 98 -17.14 -13.91 19.67
C GLY A 98 -16.69 -12.81 20.62
N GLY A 99 -16.04 -11.75 20.12
CA GLY A 99 -15.68 -10.56 20.87
C GLY A 99 -16.84 -9.57 21.05
N THR A 100 -16.57 -8.49 21.79
CA THR A 100 -17.52 -7.40 22.00
C THR A 100 -17.69 -6.64 20.69
N VAL A 101 -18.93 -6.33 20.33
CA VAL A 101 -19.23 -5.52 19.14
C VAL A 101 -18.82 -4.08 19.41
N SER A 102 -18.17 -3.45 18.46
CA SER A 102 -17.88 -2.02 18.48
C SER A 102 -18.68 -1.26 17.43
N MET A 103 -19.02 -0.02 17.77
CA MET A 103 -19.67 0.95 16.88
C MET A 103 -18.82 2.20 16.80
N ILE A 104 -18.70 2.79 15.61
CA ILE A 104 -17.92 4.00 15.42
C ILE A 104 -18.86 5.18 15.23
N GLU A 105 -18.73 6.18 16.11
CA GLU A 105 -19.35 7.48 16.00
C GLU A 105 -18.31 8.50 15.50
N LEU A 106 -18.74 9.48 14.71
CA LEU A 106 -17.85 10.55 14.23
C LEU A 106 -17.88 11.73 15.21
N ALA A 107 -16.71 12.24 15.58
CA ALA A 107 -16.62 13.44 16.40
C ALA A 107 -17.27 14.64 15.69
N LYS A 108 -17.89 15.52 16.45
CA LYS A 108 -18.63 16.68 15.91
C LYS A 108 -17.75 17.68 15.18
N ASP A 109 -16.48 17.75 15.55
CA ASP A 109 -15.44 18.61 15.00
C ASP A 109 -14.51 17.86 14.01
N LEU A 110 -14.88 16.65 13.60
CA LEU A 110 -14.09 15.84 12.69
C LEU A 110 -14.00 16.54 11.32
N THR A 111 -12.76 16.74 10.86
CA THR A 111 -12.44 17.29 9.54
C THR A 111 -11.72 16.25 8.69
N GLU A 112 -11.44 16.58 7.43
CA GLU A 112 -10.70 15.70 6.55
C GLU A 112 -9.24 15.47 6.97
N GLU A 113 -8.73 14.28 6.79
CA GLU A 113 -7.28 14.04 6.78
C GLU A 113 -6.66 14.70 5.55
N LYS A 114 -5.47 15.27 5.73
CA LYS A 114 -4.72 15.94 4.67
C LYS A 114 -3.35 15.29 4.45
N SER A 115 -2.96 15.17 3.20
CA SER A 115 -1.62 14.73 2.82
C SER A 115 -0.95 15.73 1.92
N GLN A 116 0.34 15.97 2.16
CA GLN A 116 1.21 16.74 1.28
C GLN A 116 2.40 15.86 0.93
N SER A 117 2.60 15.62 -0.37
CA SER A 117 3.66 14.76 -0.86
C SER A 117 4.58 15.54 -1.78
N LEU A 118 5.88 15.39 -1.54
CA LEU A 118 6.96 15.88 -2.39
C LEU A 118 7.81 14.70 -2.82
N SER A 119 8.11 14.58 -4.13
CA SER A 119 9.11 13.64 -4.62
C SER A 119 10.06 14.31 -5.61
N ILE A 120 11.30 13.83 -5.60
CA ILE A 120 12.34 14.23 -6.56
C ILE A 120 12.97 12.93 -7.06
N SER A 121 13.01 12.76 -8.39
CA SER A 121 13.58 11.56 -8.99
C SER A 121 14.48 11.88 -10.19
N GLY A 122 15.41 10.97 -10.44
CA GLY A 122 16.25 10.94 -11.60
C GLY A 122 16.23 9.57 -12.25
N ASP A 123 15.95 9.54 -13.55
CA ASP A 123 16.05 8.37 -14.41
C ASP A 123 17.24 8.50 -15.34
N LEU A 124 18.09 7.52 -15.40
CA LEU A 124 19.20 7.42 -16.32
C LEU A 124 19.05 6.17 -17.19
N TYR A 125 19.03 6.36 -18.49
CA TYR A 125 19.00 5.29 -19.48
C TYR A 125 20.36 5.19 -20.16
N HIS A 126 20.88 4.01 -20.31
CA HIS A 126 22.12 3.81 -21.04
C HIS A 126 22.10 2.52 -21.86
N ARG A 127 22.71 2.59 -23.06
CA ARG A 127 22.93 1.43 -23.92
C ARG A 127 24.41 1.28 -24.21
N TRP A 128 24.93 0.09 -23.94
CA TRP A 128 26.32 -0.27 -24.23
C TRP A 128 26.38 -1.62 -24.92
N GLY A 129 26.58 -1.56 -26.24
CA GLY A 129 26.52 -2.75 -27.09
C GLY A 129 25.14 -3.39 -27.05
N ASP A 130 25.07 -4.65 -26.69
CA ASP A 130 23.85 -5.43 -26.58
C ASP A 130 23.09 -5.27 -25.24
N PHE A 131 23.67 -4.54 -24.31
CA PHE A 131 23.04 -4.23 -23.02
C PHE A 131 22.24 -2.94 -23.09
N GLN A 132 21.12 -2.94 -22.40
CA GLN A 132 20.32 -1.75 -22.12
C GLN A 132 20.07 -1.69 -20.62
N GLY A 133 20.24 -0.52 -20.03
CA GLY A 133 20.02 -0.29 -18.61
C GLY A 133 19.21 0.97 -18.34
N ASN A 134 18.50 0.92 -17.21
CA ASN A 134 17.84 2.07 -16.62
C ASN A 134 18.11 2.06 -15.12
N LEU A 135 18.38 3.22 -14.55
CA LEU A 135 18.52 3.44 -13.13
C LEU A 135 17.61 4.58 -12.72
N LEU A 136 16.70 4.32 -11.79
CA LEU A 136 15.85 5.30 -11.13
C LEU A 136 16.32 5.48 -9.68
N ILE A 137 16.46 6.73 -9.27
CA ILE A 137 16.64 7.12 -7.88
C ILE A 137 15.55 8.11 -7.54
N GLU A 138 14.79 7.86 -6.47
CA GLU A 138 13.71 8.74 -6.01
C GLU A 138 13.80 8.97 -4.51
N GLY A 139 13.84 10.25 -4.11
CA GLY A 139 13.61 10.70 -2.75
C GLY A 139 12.18 11.20 -2.60
N PHE A 140 11.50 10.79 -1.53
CA PHE A 140 10.14 11.19 -1.24
C PHE A 140 9.93 11.62 0.20
N TYR A 141 8.98 12.52 0.40
CA TYR A 141 8.51 12.99 1.70
C TYR A 141 7.01 13.22 1.65
N THR A 142 6.27 12.57 2.56
CA THR A 142 4.83 12.78 2.74
C THR A 142 4.54 13.18 4.18
N SER A 143 3.83 14.28 4.36
CA SER A 143 3.32 14.74 5.65
C SER A 143 1.82 14.56 5.68
N LEU A 144 1.32 13.84 6.68
CA LEU A 144 -0.09 13.70 6.99
C LEU A 144 -0.44 14.66 8.13
N SER A 145 -1.59 15.28 8.08
CA SER A 145 -2.15 16.09 9.16
C SER A 145 -3.62 15.74 9.36
N ASP A 146 -4.10 15.98 10.57
CA ASP A 146 -5.49 15.71 10.97
C ASP A 146 -5.86 14.24 10.72
N VAL A 147 -4.93 13.28 10.96
CA VAL A 147 -5.13 11.84 10.70
C VAL A 147 -6.25 11.30 11.59
N PHE A 148 -7.03 10.40 11.05
CA PHE A 148 -8.09 9.75 11.81
C PHE A 148 -7.52 8.78 12.85
N ALA A 149 -8.07 8.86 14.05
CA ALA A 149 -7.81 7.97 15.15
C ALA A 149 -9.13 7.56 15.81
N LEU A 150 -9.11 6.46 16.53
CA LEU A 150 -10.24 5.96 17.32
C LEU A 150 -9.90 6.04 18.78
N ARG A 151 -10.89 6.40 19.60
CA ARG A 151 -10.84 6.30 21.06
C ARG A 151 -12.15 5.74 21.58
N GLN A 152 -12.11 4.88 22.57
CA GLN A 152 -13.31 4.43 23.25
C GLN A 152 -13.89 5.56 24.08
N ILE A 153 -15.18 5.85 23.88
CA ILE A 153 -15.91 6.89 24.61
C ILE A 153 -16.97 6.34 25.56
N GLY A 154 -17.24 5.04 25.48
CA GLY A 154 -18.20 4.39 26.36
C GLY A 154 -18.67 3.04 25.86
N GLU A 155 -19.71 2.53 26.53
CA GLU A 155 -20.41 1.30 26.19
C GLU A 155 -21.92 1.55 26.26
N ARG A 156 -22.67 1.00 25.32
CA ARG A 156 -24.14 1.07 25.27
C ARG A 156 -24.71 -0.29 24.90
N ASP A 157 -25.50 -0.88 25.79
CA ASP A 157 -26.14 -2.20 25.55
C ASP A 157 -25.16 -3.34 25.20
N GLY A 158 -23.99 -3.34 25.82
CA GLY A 158 -22.93 -4.31 25.53
C GLY A 158 -22.13 -4.04 24.26
N ILE A 159 -22.35 -2.88 23.62
CA ILE A 159 -21.63 -2.41 22.43
C ILE A 159 -20.62 -1.37 22.84
N ILE A 160 -19.35 -1.56 22.51
CA ILE A 160 -18.29 -0.56 22.70
C ILE A 160 -18.52 0.58 21.70
N ILE A 161 -18.56 1.82 22.21
CA ILE A 161 -18.67 3.00 21.36
C ILE A 161 -17.29 3.65 21.23
N ASN A 162 -16.78 3.62 20.01
CA ASN A 162 -15.55 4.30 19.62
C ASN A 162 -15.88 5.61 18.91
N GLU A 163 -15.15 6.66 19.20
CA GLU A 163 -15.24 7.93 18.50
C GLU A 163 -14.07 8.09 17.54
N ARG A 164 -14.36 8.38 16.26
CA ARG A 164 -13.36 8.79 15.28
C ARG A 164 -13.10 10.28 15.41
N TYR A 165 -11.85 10.67 15.61
CA TYR A 165 -11.40 12.05 15.78
C TYR A 165 -10.11 12.32 15.00
N ASN A 166 -9.71 13.59 14.88
CA ASN A 166 -8.45 13.95 14.23
C ASN A 166 -7.30 14.03 15.23
N GLU A 167 -6.18 13.40 14.88
CA GLU A 167 -4.88 13.52 15.56
C GLU A 167 -3.87 14.34 14.75
N LYS A 168 -2.74 14.71 15.39
CA LYS A 168 -1.73 15.63 14.81
C LYS A 168 -1.06 15.17 13.54
N GLY A 169 -1.17 13.89 13.19
CA GLY A 169 -0.67 13.38 11.93
C GLY A 169 0.63 12.61 12.02
N ALA A 170 1.16 12.30 10.83
CA ALA A 170 2.30 11.44 10.63
C ALA A 170 3.20 11.98 9.51
N LYS A 171 4.37 11.39 9.35
CA LYS A 171 5.27 11.64 8.23
C LYS A 171 5.90 10.34 7.75
N VAL A 172 6.05 10.24 6.43
CA VAL A 172 6.75 9.14 5.77
C VAL A 172 7.76 9.74 4.81
N TYR A 173 9.00 9.30 4.88
CA TYR A 173 10.04 9.77 3.97
C TYR A 173 11.07 8.67 3.71
N GLY A 174 11.68 8.72 2.56
CA GLY A 174 12.60 7.67 2.18
C GLY A 174 13.27 7.88 0.82
N LEU A 175 13.97 6.83 0.44
CA LEU A 175 14.68 6.71 -0.82
C LEU A 175 14.30 5.40 -1.50
N THR A 176 13.97 5.46 -2.78
CA THR A 176 13.80 4.29 -3.65
C THR A 176 14.92 4.26 -4.68
N LEU A 177 15.52 3.11 -4.84
CA LEU A 177 16.46 2.78 -5.90
C LEU A 177 15.87 1.64 -6.74
N GLU A 178 15.71 1.84 -8.04
CA GLU A 178 15.25 0.81 -8.97
C GLU A 178 16.20 0.72 -10.16
N GLY A 179 16.57 -0.50 -10.55
CA GLY A 179 17.41 -0.76 -11.70
C GLY A 179 16.78 -1.79 -12.63
N LYS A 180 16.97 -1.58 -13.92
CA LYS A 180 16.63 -2.54 -14.97
C LYS A 180 17.85 -2.73 -15.86
N ILE A 181 18.16 -3.98 -16.20
CA ILE A 181 19.18 -4.31 -17.18
C ILE A 181 18.67 -5.44 -18.07
N ALA A 182 18.87 -5.28 -19.36
CA ALA A 182 18.54 -6.29 -20.35
C ALA A 182 19.75 -6.56 -21.23
N TYR A 183 19.99 -7.84 -21.52
CA TYR A 183 20.96 -8.30 -22.51
C TYR A 183 20.20 -8.97 -23.65
N ARG A 184 20.07 -8.28 -24.78
CA ARG A 184 19.22 -8.71 -25.91
C ARG A 184 17.83 -9.14 -25.44
N SER A 185 17.28 -10.20 -26.03
CA SER A 185 16.07 -10.89 -25.56
C SER A 185 16.35 -12.04 -24.59
N LEU A 186 17.65 -12.29 -24.29
CA LEU A 186 18.10 -13.46 -23.53
C LEU A 186 17.86 -13.29 -22.02
N LEU A 187 18.22 -12.13 -21.48
CA LEU A 187 18.21 -11.90 -20.04
C LEU A 187 17.66 -10.51 -19.73
N GLN A 188 16.76 -10.44 -18.75
CA GLN A 188 16.25 -9.19 -18.22
C GLN A 188 16.19 -9.29 -16.69
N LEU A 189 16.81 -8.36 -16.00
CA LEU A 189 16.73 -8.18 -14.56
C LEU A 189 16.10 -6.83 -14.26
N GLN A 190 15.13 -6.82 -13.37
CA GLN A 190 14.62 -5.63 -12.70
C GLN A 190 14.71 -5.85 -11.21
N ALA A 191 15.20 -4.87 -10.46
CA ALA A 191 15.26 -4.91 -9.00
C ALA A 191 15.00 -3.52 -8.43
N GLY A 192 14.35 -3.48 -7.28
CA GLY A 192 14.09 -2.25 -6.56
C GLY A 192 14.19 -2.44 -5.06
N VAL A 193 14.67 -1.43 -4.37
CA VAL A 193 14.69 -1.36 -2.91
C VAL A 193 14.23 0.02 -2.45
N THR A 194 13.39 0.04 -1.43
CA THR A 194 12.96 1.25 -0.74
C THR A 194 13.41 1.20 0.71
N MET A 195 14.04 2.27 1.15
CA MET A 195 14.37 2.53 2.55
C MET A 195 13.58 3.73 3.02
N GLN A 196 12.77 3.56 4.05
CA GLN A 196 11.86 4.60 4.52
C GLN A 196 11.80 4.67 6.04
N LYS A 197 11.29 5.79 6.53
CA LYS A 197 10.88 5.97 7.91
C LYS A 197 9.46 6.51 7.94
N ALA A 198 8.58 5.81 8.67
CA ALA A 198 7.20 6.20 8.89
C ALA A 198 6.96 6.38 10.40
N GLU A 199 6.56 7.57 10.80
CA GLU A 199 6.37 7.88 12.22
C GLU A 199 5.26 8.91 12.43
N TYR A 200 4.55 8.80 13.53
CA TYR A 200 3.65 9.83 14.00
C TYR A 200 4.44 11.08 14.43
N LYS A 201 3.87 12.27 14.26
CA LYS A 201 4.49 13.53 14.72
C LYS A 201 4.67 13.55 16.24
N GLN A 202 3.76 12.89 16.96
CA GLN A 202 3.84 12.65 18.40
C GLN A 202 3.60 11.18 18.70
N ALA A 203 4.15 10.66 19.79
CA ALA A 203 3.80 9.33 20.27
C ALA A 203 2.31 9.30 20.62
N ARG A 204 1.63 8.21 20.28
CA ARG A 204 0.20 8.02 20.52
C ARG A 204 -0.06 6.72 21.28
N ALA A 205 -1.15 6.71 22.03
CA ALA A 205 -1.69 5.47 22.57
C ALA A 205 -2.22 4.61 21.41
N TRP A 206 -1.94 3.31 21.48
CA TRP A 206 -2.40 2.31 20.52
C TRP A 206 -3.10 1.13 21.23
N SER A 207 -3.15 1.19 22.57
CA SER A 207 -3.81 0.23 23.44
C SER A 207 -4.69 1.01 24.42
N ASP A 208 -5.78 0.38 24.84
CA ASP A 208 -6.64 0.91 25.91
C ASP A 208 -6.04 0.66 27.31
N ASP A 209 -5.00 -0.18 27.42
CA ASP A 209 -4.23 -0.39 28.64
C ASP A 209 -3.20 0.74 28.81
N GLU A 210 -3.45 1.66 29.74
CA GLU A 210 -2.57 2.79 30.06
C GLU A 210 -1.15 2.39 30.50
N THR A 211 -0.93 1.12 30.87
CA THR A 211 0.41 0.60 31.22
C THR A 211 1.26 0.30 30.00
N VAL A 212 0.65 0.26 28.80
CA VAL A 212 1.35 0.01 27.55
C VAL A 212 1.99 1.31 27.04
N PRO A 213 3.29 1.30 26.68
CA PRO A 213 3.95 2.49 26.19
C PRO A 213 3.34 3.03 24.90
N MET A 214 3.22 4.36 24.84
CA MET A 214 2.86 5.03 23.59
C MET A 214 3.94 4.84 22.52
N GLU A 215 3.51 4.69 21.25
CA GLU A 215 4.40 4.46 20.13
C GLU A 215 4.39 5.64 19.15
N LYS A 216 5.59 5.94 18.64
CA LYS A 216 5.79 6.95 17.61
C LYS A 216 5.94 6.32 16.22
N LYS A 217 6.42 5.08 16.13
CA LYS A 217 6.53 4.34 14.86
C LYS A 217 5.13 3.99 14.35
N MET A 218 4.94 4.10 13.05
CA MET A 218 3.72 3.57 12.44
C MET A 218 3.79 2.05 12.40
N PHE A 219 2.72 1.41 12.85
CA PHE A 219 2.57 -0.03 12.78
C PHE A 219 2.41 -0.50 11.33
N ARG A 220 2.75 -1.76 11.07
CA ARG A 220 2.60 -2.44 9.77
C ARG A 220 3.31 -1.74 8.61
N THR A 221 4.39 -1.03 8.93
CA THR A 221 5.17 -0.28 7.95
C THR A 221 6.63 -0.66 8.04
N PRO A 222 7.14 -1.52 7.13
CA PRO A 222 8.53 -1.90 7.12
C PRO A 222 9.43 -0.72 6.74
N ASN A 223 10.59 -0.60 7.40
CA ASN A 223 11.56 0.45 7.07
C ASN A 223 12.33 0.15 5.78
N THR A 224 12.43 -1.12 5.40
CA THR A 224 13.11 -1.56 4.18
C THR A 224 12.30 -2.65 3.51
N TYR A 225 12.06 -2.51 2.22
CA TYR A 225 11.44 -3.55 1.40
C TYR A 225 11.96 -3.47 -0.03
N GLY A 226 11.80 -4.56 -0.76
CA GLY A 226 12.30 -4.58 -2.12
C GLY A 226 11.82 -5.80 -2.89
N TYR A 227 12.16 -5.80 -4.16
CA TYR A 227 11.81 -6.89 -5.06
C TYR A 227 12.86 -7.06 -6.15
N PHE A 228 12.87 -8.21 -6.77
CA PHE A 228 13.53 -8.40 -8.07
C PHE A 228 12.73 -9.37 -8.94
N THR A 229 12.92 -9.23 -10.25
CA THR A 229 12.44 -10.17 -11.26
C THR A 229 13.54 -10.39 -12.28
N LEU A 230 13.93 -11.65 -12.47
CA LEU A 230 14.86 -12.09 -13.48
C LEU A 230 14.11 -12.94 -14.49
N SER A 231 14.14 -12.54 -15.77
CA SER A 231 13.62 -13.32 -16.89
C SER A 231 14.78 -13.81 -17.73
N TYR A 232 14.85 -15.10 -17.99
CA TYR A 232 15.86 -15.76 -18.78
C TYR A 232 15.22 -16.59 -19.89
N ASN A 233 15.54 -16.27 -21.14
CA ASN A 233 15.05 -16.94 -22.34
C ASN A 233 16.22 -17.62 -23.04
N PRO A 234 16.68 -18.80 -22.62
CA PRO A 234 17.87 -19.45 -23.13
C PRO A 234 17.79 -19.72 -24.64
N PHE A 235 16.60 -20.01 -25.11
CA PHE A 235 16.25 -20.17 -26.53
C PHE A 235 14.73 -20.01 -26.68
N VAL A 236 14.32 -19.63 -27.88
CA VAL A 236 12.90 -19.68 -28.24
C VAL A 236 12.53 -21.15 -28.42
N PRO A 237 11.55 -21.68 -27.74
CA PRO A 237 10.43 -21.09 -27.03
C PRO A 237 10.46 -21.21 -25.49
N MET A 238 11.60 -21.25 -24.83
CA MET A 238 11.71 -21.45 -23.37
C MET A 238 11.84 -20.13 -22.59
N THR A 239 11.09 -20.00 -21.50
CA THR A 239 11.19 -18.89 -20.55
C THR A 239 11.36 -19.42 -19.12
N ILE A 240 12.31 -18.87 -18.39
CA ILE A 240 12.50 -19.10 -16.96
C ILE A 240 12.39 -17.74 -16.26
N ALA A 241 11.56 -17.65 -15.24
CA ALA A 241 11.41 -16.45 -14.42
C ALA A 241 11.68 -16.76 -12.95
N LEU A 242 12.53 -15.95 -12.33
CA LEU A 242 12.82 -15.96 -10.92
C LEU A 242 12.39 -14.60 -10.36
N SER A 243 11.56 -14.59 -9.32
CA SER A 243 11.17 -13.35 -8.65
C SER A 243 11.32 -13.49 -7.14
N GLY A 244 11.74 -12.41 -6.52
CA GLY A 244 11.88 -12.32 -5.07
C GLY A 244 11.24 -11.07 -4.52
N THR A 245 10.67 -11.18 -3.33
CA THR A 245 10.14 -10.06 -2.54
C THR A 245 10.75 -10.10 -1.15
N TYR A 246 11.34 -9.00 -0.73
CA TYR A 246 11.87 -8.80 0.61
C TYR A 246 11.01 -7.83 1.38
N THR A 247 10.58 -8.22 2.56
CA THR A 247 9.88 -7.37 3.54
C THR A 247 10.68 -7.38 4.83
N GLY A 248 11.28 -6.25 5.17
CA GLY A 248 12.03 -6.08 6.40
C GLY A 248 11.14 -6.06 7.63
N SER A 249 11.76 -6.17 8.81
CA SER A 249 11.07 -6.09 10.09
C SER A 249 10.23 -4.82 10.20
N MET A 250 9.04 -4.99 10.74
CA MET A 250 8.11 -3.90 11.07
C MET A 250 7.52 -4.12 12.45
N MET A 251 7.03 -3.05 13.06
CA MET A 251 6.29 -3.13 14.30
C MET A 251 4.83 -3.47 14.02
N VAL A 252 4.26 -4.42 14.75
CA VAL A 252 2.85 -4.80 14.69
C VAL A 252 2.24 -4.83 16.08
N GLU A 253 0.96 -4.56 16.15
CA GLU A 253 0.18 -4.71 17.37
C GLU A 253 -0.16 -6.20 17.55
N HIS A 254 -0.10 -6.68 18.79
CA HIS A 254 -0.60 -7.96 19.21
C HIS A 254 -1.49 -7.73 20.43
N LYS A 255 -2.79 -7.81 20.23
CA LYS A 255 -3.79 -7.48 21.25
C LYS A 255 -3.99 -8.62 22.24
N ALA A 256 -4.35 -8.23 23.47
CA ALA A 256 -4.67 -9.17 24.53
C ALA A 256 -5.85 -10.10 24.14
N GLY A 257 -5.83 -11.31 24.68
CA GLY A 257 -6.82 -12.34 24.45
C GLY A 257 -6.18 -13.72 24.45
N PHE A 258 -5.38 -14.03 23.45
CA PHE A 258 -4.50 -15.19 23.43
C PHE A 258 -3.26 -14.97 24.30
N ILE A 259 -2.74 -13.76 24.31
CA ILE A 259 -1.72 -13.25 25.23
C ILE A 259 -2.35 -12.45 26.36
N ASP A 260 -1.63 -12.28 27.46
CA ASP A 260 -2.17 -11.67 28.69
C ASP A 260 -2.42 -10.18 28.58
N LYS A 261 -1.63 -9.47 27.76
CA LYS A 261 -1.72 -8.00 27.58
C LYS A 261 -1.27 -7.59 26.19
N ASP A 262 -1.69 -6.40 25.77
CA ASP A 262 -1.28 -5.80 24.50
C ASP A 262 0.23 -5.57 24.46
N ILE A 263 0.87 -5.97 23.38
CA ILE A 263 2.30 -5.76 23.15
C ILE A 263 2.59 -5.30 21.72
N ALA A 264 3.58 -4.42 21.57
CA ALA A 264 4.14 -4.08 20.27
C ALA A 264 5.26 -5.08 19.91
N VAL A 265 5.10 -5.80 18.82
CA VAL A 265 6.01 -6.86 18.38
C VAL A 265 6.78 -6.38 17.15
N ASN A 266 8.10 -6.60 17.11
CA ASN A 266 8.86 -6.47 15.88
C ASN A 266 8.84 -7.81 15.15
N THR A 267 8.34 -7.81 13.91
CA THR A 267 8.29 -9.02 13.08
C THR A 267 9.69 -9.44 12.64
N PRO A 268 9.90 -10.73 12.30
CA PRO A 268 11.05 -11.12 11.52
C PRO A 268 11.00 -10.52 10.11
N ASP A 269 12.13 -10.57 9.41
CA ASP A 269 12.19 -10.27 7.98
C ASP A 269 11.66 -11.44 7.18
N PHE A 270 11.05 -11.15 6.01
CA PHE A 270 10.58 -12.17 5.08
C PHE A 270 11.24 -12.01 3.73
N PHE A 271 11.65 -13.13 3.16
CA PHE A 271 12.11 -13.20 1.79
C PHE A 271 11.41 -14.34 1.06
N GLU A 272 10.50 -13.97 0.16
CA GLU A 272 9.80 -14.92 -0.72
C GLU A 272 10.55 -15.02 -2.04
N LEU A 273 10.88 -16.24 -2.45
CA LEU A 273 11.48 -16.52 -3.74
C LEU A 273 10.58 -17.45 -4.54
N ASN A 274 10.29 -17.07 -5.78
CA ASN A 274 9.42 -17.80 -6.69
C ASN A 274 10.17 -18.15 -7.98
N LEU A 275 9.95 -19.36 -8.47
CA LEU A 275 10.49 -19.83 -9.76
C LEU A 275 9.35 -20.30 -10.65
N LYS A 276 9.37 -19.87 -11.91
CA LYS A 276 8.48 -20.35 -12.96
C LYS A 276 9.30 -20.70 -14.19
N ALA A 277 8.99 -21.82 -14.80
CA ALA A 277 9.49 -22.20 -16.14
C ALA A 277 8.29 -22.41 -17.08
N GLY A 278 8.45 -21.98 -18.31
CA GLY A 278 7.44 -22.13 -19.36
C GLY A 278 8.08 -22.55 -20.67
N TYR A 279 7.35 -23.34 -21.45
CA TYR A 279 7.75 -23.77 -22.78
C TYR A 279 6.57 -23.68 -23.75
N ASP A 280 6.79 -23.04 -24.90
CA ASP A 280 5.78 -22.83 -25.94
C ASP A 280 5.94 -23.86 -27.05
N PHE A 281 4.91 -24.65 -27.29
CA PHE A 281 4.82 -25.62 -28.36
C PHE A 281 3.98 -25.05 -29.50
N ASN A 282 4.54 -24.98 -30.69
CA ASN A 282 3.77 -24.70 -31.89
C ASN A 282 3.11 -26.00 -32.37
N LEU A 283 1.79 -26.11 -32.21
CA LEU A 283 1.06 -27.33 -32.55
C LEU A 283 0.69 -27.39 -34.04
N TYR A 284 -0.33 -26.66 -34.46
CA TYR A 284 -0.82 -26.72 -35.82
C TYR A 284 -1.60 -25.45 -36.18
N LYS A 285 -1.40 -24.93 -37.42
CA LYS A 285 -2.17 -23.79 -37.99
C LYS A 285 -2.30 -22.57 -37.07
N GLY A 286 -1.21 -22.17 -36.42
CA GLY A 286 -1.21 -21.00 -35.53
C GLY A 286 -1.64 -21.27 -34.11
N ILE A 287 -2.01 -22.50 -33.75
CA ILE A 287 -2.30 -22.89 -32.38
C ILE A 287 -0.97 -23.08 -31.64
N THR A 288 -0.82 -22.34 -30.56
CA THR A 288 0.29 -22.50 -29.61
C THR A 288 -0.19 -23.03 -28.28
N MET A 289 0.58 -23.97 -27.71
CA MET A 289 0.35 -24.52 -26.36
C MET A 289 1.53 -24.15 -25.47
N GLN A 290 1.29 -23.39 -24.43
CA GLN A 290 2.28 -23.14 -23.39
C GLN A 290 2.05 -24.09 -22.22
N VAL A 291 3.09 -24.84 -21.87
CA VAL A 291 3.15 -25.60 -20.62
C VAL A 291 4.01 -24.82 -19.64
N ASN A 292 3.52 -24.61 -18.44
CA ASN A 292 4.27 -23.94 -17.39
C ASN A 292 4.17 -24.68 -16.06
N ALA A 293 5.24 -24.57 -15.28
CA ALA A 293 5.30 -25.10 -13.92
C ALA A 293 6.17 -24.19 -13.04
N GLY A 294 5.96 -24.27 -11.76
CA GLY A 294 6.75 -23.45 -10.84
C GLY A 294 6.55 -23.76 -9.38
N VAL A 295 7.30 -23.03 -8.57
CA VAL A 295 7.29 -23.09 -7.12
C VAL A 295 7.13 -21.68 -6.59
N HIS A 296 6.11 -21.46 -5.78
CA HIS A 296 5.97 -20.25 -4.97
C HIS A 296 6.62 -20.45 -3.61
N ASN A 297 7.22 -19.38 -3.10
CA ASN A 297 7.82 -19.32 -1.77
C ASN A 297 8.79 -20.49 -1.51
N ILE A 298 9.85 -20.58 -2.31
CA ILE A 298 10.84 -21.68 -2.28
C ILE A 298 11.44 -21.87 -0.87
N PHE A 299 11.65 -20.78 -0.14
CA PHE A 299 12.20 -20.81 1.21
C PHE A 299 11.19 -21.12 2.31
N ASN A 300 9.89 -21.25 1.94
CA ASN A 300 8.82 -21.47 2.88
C ASN A 300 8.75 -20.38 3.98
N ALA A 301 9.01 -19.14 3.59
CA ALA A 301 9.00 -17.98 4.48
C ALA A 301 7.54 -17.54 4.69
N TYR A 302 6.97 -17.82 5.86
CA TYR A 302 5.63 -17.37 6.23
C TYR A 302 5.55 -17.19 7.76
N GLN A 303 4.54 -16.46 8.20
CA GLN A 303 4.27 -16.32 9.62
C GLN A 303 3.91 -17.69 10.22
N SER A 304 4.49 -18.02 11.37
CA SER A 304 4.27 -19.32 12.03
C SER A 304 3.71 -19.20 13.45
N ASP A 305 3.65 -17.98 13.99
CA ASP A 305 3.24 -17.66 15.36
C ASP A 305 1.82 -17.10 15.45
N PHE A 306 0.91 -17.63 14.62
CA PHE A 306 -0.50 -17.25 14.66
C PHE A 306 -1.16 -17.63 15.99
N ASP A 307 -1.97 -16.73 16.50
CA ASP A 307 -2.86 -17.03 17.61
C ASP A 307 -3.86 -18.13 17.26
N ARG A 308 -4.33 -18.83 18.28
CA ARG A 308 -5.25 -19.96 18.13
C ARG A 308 -6.42 -19.85 19.11
N GLY A 309 -7.54 -20.48 18.73
CA GLY A 309 -8.72 -20.56 19.58
C GLY A 309 -9.64 -19.34 19.50
N ALA A 310 -10.59 -19.27 20.43
CA ALA A 310 -11.66 -18.27 20.42
C ALA A 310 -11.17 -16.87 20.80
N LYS A 311 -10.09 -16.79 21.58
CA LYS A 311 -9.52 -15.53 22.05
C LYS A 311 -8.33 -15.01 21.23
N ARG A 312 -8.13 -15.58 20.02
CA ARG A 312 -7.05 -15.13 19.14
C ARG A 312 -7.24 -13.70 18.70
N ASP A 313 -6.14 -12.95 18.60
CA ASP A 313 -6.12 -11.68 17.89
C ASP A 313 -6.14 -11.94 16.37
N SER A 314 -7.29 -11.71 15.73
CA SER A 314 -7.45 -11.89 14.27
C SER A 314 -6.67 -10.86 13.47
N GLY A 315 -6.29 -9.75 14.10
CA GLY A 315 -5.44 -8.70 13.54
C GLY A 315 -3.96 -9.07 13.54
N TYR A 316 -3.50 -10.03 14.33
CA TYR A 316 -2.09 -10.44 14.43
C TYR A 316 -1.65 -11.31 13.23
N ILE A 317 -1.77 -10.75 12.03
CA ILE A 317 -1.35 -11.33 10.74
C ILE A 317 -0.41 -10.34 10.08
N TYR A 318 0.84 -10.71 9.84
CA TYR A 318 1.88 -9.76 9.39
C TYR A 318 2.84 -10.32 8.33
N GLY A 319 2.89 -11.62 8.15
CA GLY A 319 3.79 -12.28 7.22
C GLY A 319 3.10 -12.75 5.93
N PRO A 320 3.87 -13.37 5.02
CA PRO A 320 3.29 -14.05 3.87
C PRO A 320 2.25 -15.08 4.30
N GLY A 321 1.06 -15.03 3.68
CA GLY A 321 -0.07 -15.85 4.07
C GLY A 321 -0.04 -17.28 3.50
N MET A 322 0.88 -17.58 2.57
CA MET A 322 0.96 -18.87 1.89
C MET A 322 2.33 -19.53 2.06
N PRO A 323 2.37 -20.77 2.52
CA PRO A 323 3.60 -21.56 2.56
C PRO A 323 4.05 -21.93 1.13
N ARG A 324 5.17 -22.64 1.02
CA ARG A 324 5.63 -23.18 -0.27
C ARG A 324 4.52 -23.95 -0.98
N SER A 325 4.29 -23.59 -2.22
CA SER A 325 3.32 -24.25 -3.09
C SER A 325 3.89 -24.53 -4.46
N TYR A 326 3.34 -25.54 -5.13
CA TYR A 326 3.74 -25.94 -6.49
C TYR A 326 2.56 -25.78 -7.41
N PHE A 327 2.82 -25.37 -8.64
CA PHE A 327 1.78 -25.24 -9.66
C PHE A 327 2.25 -25.75 -11.01
N ALA A 328 1.30 -26.21 -11.80
CA ALA A 328 1.49 -26.49 -13.22
C ALA A 328 0.26 -26.02 -13.99
N GLY A 329 0.46 -25.59 -15.24
CA GLY A 329 -0.63 -25.09 -16.07
C GLY A 329 -0.37 -25.27 -17.55
N VAL A 330 -1.46 -25.29 -18.31
CA VAL A 330 -1.44 -25.32 -19.77
C VAL A 330 -2.30 -24.18 -20.30
N LYS A 331 -1.78 -23.41 -21.24
CA LYS A 331 -2.49 -22.35 -21.96
C LYS A 331 -2.49 -22.66 -23.44
N LEU A 332 -3.67 -22.66 -24.06
CA LEU A 332 -3.84 -22.76 -25.51
C LEU A 332 -4.18 -21.37 -26.07
N SER A 333 -3.53 -21.00 -27.15
CA SER A 333 -3.79 -19.76 -27.90
C SER A 333 -4.06 -20.12 -29.37
N PHE A 334 -5.15 -19.54 -29.92
CA PHE A 334 -5.67 -19.82 -31.26
C PHE A 334 -5.52 -18.59 -32.15
#